data_bd934a31f82df32267a7971e25a8a7cb
#
_entry.id   bd934a31f82df32267a7971e25a8a7cb
#
_cell.length_a   1.000
_cell.length_b   1.000
_cell.length_c   1.000
_cell.angle_alpha   90.00
_cell.angle_beta   90.00
_cell.angle_gamma   90.00
#
_symmetry.space_group_name_H-M   'P 1'
#
loop_
_entity.id
_entity.type
_entity.pdbx_description
1 polymer ?
#
loop_
_entity_poly.entity_id
_entity_poly.type
_entity_poly.pdbx_seq_one_letter_code
_entity_poly.pdbx_strand_id
1 'polypeptide(L)'
;MAVTYAELNDPVTTVSSLLHDNWDVGDIAGTSEKPNIGDTWDLNKVNLKNNDVIRCYEIAATHDFLGVGNGLDKGTVTISIDMATKVGRARRRDLYSEVVSIIRGARAGNAPNALHTNYADIRLLSRRDLSDKTRRWFRYVLDCEITSYEAVV
;
A
#
# COMPACT_ATOMS: atom_id res chain seq x y z
N MET A 1 -18.70 20.61 -22.98
CA MET A 1 -19.08 19.36 -22.28
C MET A 1 -18.19 19.23 -21.05
N ALA A 2 -18.76 19.18 -19.88
CA ALA A 2 -17.96 18.97 -18.67
C ALA A 2 -17.40 17.55 -18.71
N VAL A 3 -16.09 17.42 -18.62
CA VAL A 3 -15.47 16.11 -18.42
C VAL A 3 -15.80 15.69 -16.99
N THR A 4 -16.69 14.72 -16.87
CA THR A 4 -16.92 14.10 -15.56
C THR A 4 -15.76 13.14 -15.33
N TYR A 5 -14.78 13.59 -14.57
CA TYR A 5 -13.80 12.67 -14.02
C TYR A 5 -14.56 11.75 -13.07
N ALA A 6 -14.60 10.46 -13.39
CA ALA A 6 -14.93 9.51 -12.37
C ALA A 6 -13.98 9.79 -11.21
N GLU A 7 -14.53 10.12 -10.05
CA GLU A 7 -13.71 10.28 -8.85
C GLU A 7 -12.97 8.96 -8.62
N LEU A 8 -11.74 8.91 -9.10
CA LEU A 8 -10.85 7.83 -8.70
C LEU A 8 -10.64 7.98 -7.20
N ASN A 9 -10.91 6.92 -6.46
CA ASN A 9 -10.50 6.89 -5.07
C ASN A 9 -9.01 7.21 -4.99
N ASP A 10 -8.65 8.03 -4.03
CA ASP A 10 -7.25 8.33 -3.75
C ASP A 10 -6.44 7.03 -3.73
N PRO A 11 -5.40 6.89 -4.56
CA PRO A 11 -4.59 5.67 -4.62
C PRO A 11 -3.95 5.31 -3.29
N VAL A 12 -3.53 6.30 -2.51
CA VAL A 12 -2.95 6.08 -1.17
C VAL A 12 -3.98 5.50 -0.22
N THR A 13 -5.17 6.09 -0.17
CA THR A 13 -6.29 5.58 0.64
C THR A 13 -6.71 4.20 0.19
N THR A 14 -6.72 3.93 -1.11
CA THR A 14 -7.06 2.62 -1.67
C THR A 14 -6.10 1.54 -1.19
N VAL A 15 -4.79 1.80 -1.23
CA VAL A 15 -3.78 0.83 -0.76
C VAL A 15 -3.85 0.66 0.74
N SER A 16 -3.95 1.74 1.52
CA SER A 16 -4.02 1.65 2.98
C SER A 16 -5.28 0.92 3.45
N SER A 17 -6.42 1.15 2.81
CA SER A 17 -7.66 0.44 3.11
C SER A 17 -7.59 -1.03 2.74
N LEU A 18 -6.96 -1.36 1.60
CA LEU A 18 -6.72 -2.74 1.21
C LEU A 18 -5.93 -3.50 2.27
N LEU A 19 -4.87 -2.90 2.80
CA LEU A 19 -4.06 -3.50 3.86
C LEU A 19 -4.85 -3.62 5.17
N HIS A 20 -5.54 -2.56 5.57
CA HIS A 20 -6.30 -2.54 6.81
C HIS A 20 -7.42 -3.59 6.82
N ASP A 21 -8.20 -3.67 5.73
CA ASP A 21 -9.39 -4.51 5.66
C ASP A 21 -9.07 -5.99 5.49
N ASN A 22 -7.90 -6.32 4.94
CA ASN A 22 -7.47 -7.71 4.73
C ASN A 22 -6.43 -8.18 5.76
N TRP A 23 -6.08 -7.35 6.73
CA TRP A 23 -5.08 -7.71 7.74
C TRP A 23 -5.60 -8.82 8.65
N ASP A 24 -4.91 -9.94 8.67
CA ASP A 24 -5.24 -11.05 9.56
C ASP A 24 -4.39 -10.99 10.83
N VAL A 25 -5.05 -10.67 11.93
CA VAL A 25 -4.42 -10.54 13.24
C VAL A 25 -3.92 -11.89 13.77
N GLY A 26 -4.53 -12.98 13.34
CA GLY A 26 -4.20 -14.34 13.79
C GLY A 26 -2.91 -14.90 13.21
N ASP A 27 -2.50 -14.40 12.04
CA ASP A 27 -1.36 -14.96 11.32
C ASP A 27 -0.01 -14.42 11.80
N ILE A 28 -0.01 -13.33 12.54
CA ILE A 28 1.22 -12.78 13.10
C ILE A 28 1.39 -13.22 14.55
N ALA A 29 2.29 -14.16 14.76
CA ALA A 29 2.57 -14.73 16.07
C ALA A 29 2.92 -13.65 17.11
N GLY A 30 2.19 -13.65 18.23
CA GLY A 30 2.47 -12.80 19.38
C GLY A 30 1.77 -11.45 19.37
N THR A 31 0.86 -11.20 18.43
CA THR A 31 0.07 -9.97 18.44
C THR A 31 -1.42 -10.24 18.37
N SER A 32 -2.15 -9.59 19.27
CA SER A 32 -3.61 -9.58 19.28
C SER A 32 -4.19 -8.38 18.53
N GLU A 33 -3.36 -7.49 18.00
CA GLU A 33 -3.80 -6.23 17.43
C GLU A 33 -3.18 -5.97 16.05
N LYS A 34 -4.01 -5.36 15.17
CA LYS A 34 -3.54 -4.86 13.89
C LYS A 34 -2.50 -3.75 14.11
N PRO A 35 -1.49 -3.63 13.24
CA PRO A 35 -0.63 -2.46 13.25
C PRO A 35 -1.46 -1.20 12.96
N ASN A 36 -0.91 -0.05 13.30
CA ASN A 36 -1.52 1.23 12.94
C ASN A 36 -1.26 1.50 11.46
N ILE A 37 -2.28 1.29 10.63
CA ILE A 37 -2.21 1.46 9.18
C ILE A 37 -2.87 2.77 8.78
N GLY A 38 -2.19 3.60 8.03
CA GLY A 38 -2.72 4.87 7.57
C GLY A 38 -1.89 5.55 6.48
N ASP A 39 -2.33 6.74 6.12
CA ASP A 39 -1.76 7.57 5.07
C ASP A 39 -1.09 8.85 5.60
N THR A 40 -1.14 9.09 6.89
CA THR A 40 -0.56 10.28 7.51
C THR A 40 0.86 10.07 7.99
N TRP A 41 1.73 11.00 7.63
CA TRP A 41 3.14 11.02 8.01
C TRP A 41 3.42 11.45 9.44
N ASP A 42 2.41 11.79 10.21
CA ASP A 42 2.63 12.30 11.55
C ASP A 42 3.03 11.17 12.51
N LEU A 43 4.28 10.76 12.40
CA LEU A 43 4.88 9.77 13.28
C LEU A 43 4.93 10.23 14.76
N ASN A 44 4.77 11.53 15.01
CA ASN A 44 4.72 12.06 16.37
C ASN A 44 3.46 11.67 17.12
N LYS A 45 2.41 11.33 16.40
CA LYS A 45 1.15 10.85 16.97
C LYS A 45 1.12 9.34 17.18
N VAL A 46 2.12 8.63 16.71
CA VAL A 46 2.16 7.16 16.78
C VAL A 46 3.11 6.74 17.89
N ASN A 47 2.56 6.04 18.89
CA ASN A 47 3.37 5.44 19.92
C ASN A 47 3.97 4.12 19.43
N LEU A 48 5.16 4.18 18.82
CA LEU A 48 5.90 3.00 18.35
C LEU A 48 6.32 2.05 19.49
N LYS A 49 6.23 2.50 20.72
CA LYS A 49 6.55 1.65 21.88
C LYS A 49 5.53 0.51 22.04
N ASN A 50 4.27 0.76 21.67
CA ASN A 50 3.17 -0.18 21.86
C ASN A 50 2.54 -0.65 20.54
N ASN A 51 2.86 -0.01 19.41
CA ASN A 51 2.21 -0.31 18.14
C ASN A 51 3.23 -0.37 16.99
N ASP A 52 3.07 -1.38 16.15
CA ASP A 52 3.70 -1.36 14.83
C ASP A 52 2.97 -0.36 13.92
N VAL A 53 3.69 0.20 12.98
CA VAL A 53 3.19 1.26 12.12
C VAL A 53 3.38 0.90 10.65
N ILE A 54 2.33 1.09 9.87
CA ILE A 54 2.37 1.01 8.42
C ILE A 54 1.84 2.32 7.85
N ARG A 55 2.65 2.97 7.01
CA ARG A 55 2.28 4.22 6.35
C ARG A 55 2.41 4.09 4.85
N CYS A 56 1.36 4.50 4.15
CA CYS A 56 1.32 4.51 2.70
C CYS A 56 1.42 5.93 2.19
N TYR A 57 2.23 6.17 1.18
CA TYR A 57 2.36 7.48 0.54
C TYR A 57 2.76 7.36 -0.92
N GLU A 58 2.30 8.32 -1.71
CA GLU A 58 2.61 8.41 -3.13
C GLU A 58 4.02 8.95 -3.34
N ILE A 59 4.78 8.31 -4.22
CA ILE A 59 6.12 8.78 -4.61
C ILE A 59 6.21 9.20 -6.07
N ALA A 60 5.38 8.66 -6.94
CA ALA A 60 5.36 9.01 -8.35
C ALA A 60 4.03 8.64 -8.98
N ALA A 61 3.65 9.40 -9.99
CA ALA A 61 2.51 9.07 -10.85
C ALA A 61 2.91 9.33 -12.32
N THR A 62 2.51 8.42 -13.19
CA THR A 62 2.74 8.54 -14.64
C THR A 62 1.46 8.26 -15.40
N HIS A 63 1.34 8.88 -16.56
CA HIS A 63 0.24 8.67 -17.48
C HIS A 63 0.78 8.29 -18.85
N ASP A 64 0.27 7.20 -19.40
CA ASP A 64 0.57 6.74 -20.74
C ASP A 64 -0.71 6.70 -21.56
N PHE A 65 -0.70 7.43 -22.67
CA PHE A 65 -1.81 7.43 -23.60
C PHE A 65 -1.70 6.21 -24.53
N LEU A 66 -2.71 5.35 -24.47
CA LEU A 66 -2.76 4.13 -25.26
C LEU A 66 -3.74 4.28 -26.40
N GLY A 67 -3.23 4.46 -27.61
CA GLY A 67 -4.04 4.52 -28.83
C GLY A 67 -4.16 5.91 -29.45
N VAL A 68 -4.81 5.96 -30.59
CA VAL A 68 -5.08 7.18 -31.37
C VAL A 68 -6.58 7.39 -31.45
N GLY A 69 -7.06 8.61 -31.24
CA GLY A 69 -8.47 8.93 -31.23
C GLY A 69 -9.15 8.62 -29.90
N ASN A 70 -10.01 7.62 -29.85
CA ASN A 70 -10.71 7.20 -28.63
C ASN A 70 -9.83 6.30 -27.74
N GLY A 71 -8.62 6.74 -27.45
CA GLY A 71 -7.67 5.96 -26.69
C GLY A 71 -7.98 5.84 -25.19
N LEU A 72 -7.19 5.01 -24.52
CA LEU A 72 -7.21 4.86 -23.08
C LEU A 72 -6.03 5.63 -22.47
N ASP A 73 -6.26 6.28 -21.35
CA ASP A 73 -5.20 6.79 -20.50
C ASP A 73 -4.88 5.74 -19.44
N LYS A 74 -3.64 5.27 -19.45
CA LYS A 74 -3.13 4.36 -18.41
C LYS A 74 -2.46 5.19 -17.33
N GLY A 75 -3.09 5.28 -16.18
CA GLY A 75 -2.52 5.90 -15.00
C GLY A 75 -1.78 4.87 -14.16
N THR A 76 -0.56 5.19 -13.77
CA THR A 76 0.26 4.36 -12.90
C THR A 76 0.74 5.20 -11.73
N VAL A 77 0.43 4.77 -10.51
CA VAL A 77 0.85 5.44 -9.28
C VAL A 77 1.74 4.51 -8.49
N THR A 78 2.92 4.97 -8.12
CA THR A 78 3.82 4.24 -7.23
C THR A 78 3.58 4.68 -5.80
N ILE A 79 3.25 3.73 -4.95
CA ILE A 79 2.97 3.92 -3.53
C ILE A 79 4.07 3.24 -2.72
N SER A 80 4.65 3.96 -1.79
CA SER A 80 5.53 3.37 -0.80
C SER A 80 4.74 2.94 0.42
N ILE A 81 4.99 1.72 0.86
CA ILE A 81 4.43 1.14 2.08
C ILE A 81 5.58 1.04 3.08
N ASP A 82 5.56 1.90 4.06
CA ASP A 82 6.59 2.03 5.09
C ASP A 82 6.16 1.26 6.34
N MET A 83 6.89 0.20 6.65
CA MET A 83 6.61 -0.70 7.78
C MET A 83 7.67 -0.55 8.83
N ALA A 84 7.29 -0.14 10.04
CA ALA A 84 8.21 0.08 11.14
C ALA A 84 7.76 -0.63 12.41
N THR A 85 8.72 -1.24 13.11
CA THR A 85 8.51 -1.88 14.41
C THR A 85 9.73 -1.68 15.31
N LYS A 86 9.52 -1.63 16.61
CA LYS A 86 10.58 -1.65 17.62
C LYS A 86 10.80 -3.03 18.23
N VAL A 87 9.99 -4.00 17.91
CA VAL A 87 10.05 -5.33 18.52
C VAL A 87 11.28 -6.12 18.06
N GLY A 88 11.57 -6.14 16.77
CA GLY A 88 12.71 -6.85 16.26
C GLY A 88 12.61 -7.21 14.77
N ARG A 89 13.65 -7.86 14.27
CA ARG A 89 13.72 -8.28 12.86
C ARG A 89 12.66 -9.31 12.48
N ALA A 90 12.37 -10.24 13.38
CA ALA A 90 11.35 -11.25 13.14
C ALA A 90 9.97 -10.61 12.96
N ARG A 91 9.63 -9.65 13.80
CA ARG A 91 8.37 -8.90 13.69
C ARG A 91 8.29 -8.09 12.40
N ARG A 92 9.37 -7.42 12.01
CA ARG A 92 9.45 -6.71 10.73
C ARG A 92 9.19 -7.64 9.55
N ARG A 93 9.78 -8.84 9.58
CA ARG A 93 9.57 -9.86 8.56
C ARG A 93 8.12 -10.31 8.49
N ASP A 94 7.47 -10.46 9.62
CA ASP A 94 6.05 -10.84 9.70
C ASP A 94 5.16 -9.75 9.09
N LEU A 95 5.41 -8.49 9.42
CA LEU A 95 4.72 -7.36 8.81
C LEU A 95 4.88 -7.35 7.29
N TYR A 96 6.10 -7.51 6.81
CA TYR A 96 6.38 -7.58 5.38
C TYR A 96 5.66 -8.75 4.70
N SER A 97 5.70 -9.93 5.28
CA SER A 97 5.06 -11.12 4.73
C SER A 97 3.56 -10.96 4.62
N GLU A 98 2.93 -10.34 5.61
CA GLU A 98 1.49 -10.06 5.58
C GLU A 98 1.13 -9.05 4.49
N VAL A 99 1.87 -7.95 4.38
CA VAL A 99 1.66 -6.96 3.31
C VAL A 99 1.79 -7.60 1.93
N VAL A 100 2.83 -8.39 1.71
CA VAL A 100 3.04 -9.10 0.44
C VAL A 100 1.91 -10.07 0.14
N SER A 101 1.46 -10.81 1.14
CA SER A 101 0.34 -11.74 1.02
C SER A 101 -0.95 -11.04 0.59
N ILE A 102 -1.27 -9.92 1.23
CA ILE A 102 -2.47 -9.13 0.90
C ILE A 102 -2.39 -8.60 -0.53
N ILE A 103 -1.26 -8.03 -0.94
CA ILE A 103 -1.10 -7.46 -2.28
C ILE A 103 -1.17 -8.55 -3.35
N ARG A 104 -0.53 -9.69 -3.12
CA ARG A 104 -0.61 -10.83 -4.04
C ARG A 104 -2.03 -11.39 -4.13
N GLY A 105 -2.73 -11.47 -3.01
CA GLY A 105 -4.12 -11.88 -2.96
C GLY A 105 -5.03 -10.92 -3.74
N ALA A 106 -4.86 -9.62 -3.57
CA ALA A 106 -5.61 -8.61 -4.30
C ALA A 106 -5.36 -8.69 -5.81
N ARG A 107 -4.11 -8.88 -6.23
CA ARG A 107 -3.75 -9.05 -7.64
C ARG A 107 -4.38 -10.29 -8.26
N ALA A 108 -4.42 -11.39 -7.52
CA ALA A 108 -5.04 -12.64 -7.96
C ALA A 108 -6.57 -12.62 -7.88
N GLY A 109 -7.18 -11.57 -7.32
CA GLY A 109 -8.62 -11.49 -7.09
C GLY A 109 -9.13 -12.36 -5.94
N ASN A 110 -8.26 -12.86 -5.09
CA ASN A 110 -8.57 -13.78 -3.99
C ASN A 110 -8.70 -13.11 -2.63
N ALA A 111 -8.44 -11.83 -2.54
CA ALA A 111 -8.61 -11.10 -1.29
C ALA A 111 -10.12 -10.96 -0.97
N PRO A 112 -10.56 -11.14 0.28
CA PRO A 112 -11.94 -10.94 0.67
C PRO A 112 -12.45 -9.53 0.35
N ASN A 113 -11.60 -8.54 0.52
CA ASN A 113 -11.83 -7.16 0.11
C ASN A 113 -10.86 -6.84 -1.01
N ALA A 114 -11.31 -7.04 -2.23
CA ALA A 114 -10.49 -6.85 -3.43
C ALA A 114 -10.11 -5.37 -3.62
N LEU A 115 -9.12 -5.16 -4.48
CA LEU A 115 -8.76 -3.84 -4.95
C LEU A 115 -9.99 -3.11 -5.51
N HIS A 116 -10.12 -1.81 -5.24
CA HIS A 116 -11.23 -1.01 -5.71
C HIS A 116 -11.40 -1.12 -7.24
N THR A 117 -12.63 -1.16 -7.72
CA THR A 117 -12.98 -1.41 -9.12
C THR A 117 -12.38 -0.42 -10.13
N ASN A 118 -12.00 0.77 -9.68
CA ASN A 118 -11.35 1.78 -10.52
C ASN A 118 -9.88 1.45 -10.83
N TYR A 119 -9.30 0.48 -10.16
CA TYR A 119 -7.94 0.05 -10.37
C TYR A 119 -7.91 -1.36 -10.95
N ALA A 120 -7.13 -1.53 -12.01
CA ALA A 120 -7.06 -2.79 -12.75
C ALA A 120 -6.02 -3.75 -12.20
N ASP A 121 -4.96 -3.24 -11.59
CA ASP A 121 -3.85 -4.06 -11.13
C ASP A 121 -3.09 -3.39 -9.98
N ILE A 122 -2.47 -4.21 -9.17
CA ILE A 122 -1.50 -3.81 -8.15
C ILE A 122 -0.32 -4.78 -8.19
N ARG A 123 0.89 -4.28 -8.20
CA ARG A 123 2.08 -5.12 -8.22
C ARG A 123 3.18 -4.61 -7.30
N LEU A 124 3.97 -5.53 -6.80
CA LEU A 124 5.16 -5.25 -6.02
C LEU A 124 6.31 -4.83 -6.92
N LEU A 125 7.07 -3.82 -6.54
CA LEU A 125 8.24 -3.36 -7.26
C LEU A 125 9.54 -3.74 -6.52
N SER A 126 9.82 -3.10 -5.40
CA SER A 126 11.07 -3.26 -4.68
C SER A 126 10.91 -3.06 -3.19
N ARG A 127 11.89 -3.51 -2.45
CA ARG A 127 11.97 -3.34 -1.00
C ARG A 127 13.33 -2.74 -0.63
N ARG A 128 13.31 -1.84 0.32
CA ARG A 128 14.51 -1.25 0.91
C ARG A 128 14.51 -1.45 2.42
N ASP A 129 15.68 -1.73 2.98
CA ASP A 129 15.86 -1.75 4.41
C ASP A 129 16.37 -0.39 4.87
N LEU A 130 15.57 0.32 5.63
CA LEU A 130 15.88 1.63 6.19
C LEU A 130 15.92 1.58 7.73
N SER A 131 16.28 0.44 8.28
CA SER A 131 16.37 0.25 9.73
C SER A 131 17.43 1.18 10.36
N ASP A 132 17.07 1.79 11.48
CA ASP A 132 17.97 2.57 12.30
C ASP A 132 18.41 1.74 13.51
N LYS A 133 19.66 1.28 13.49
CA LYS A 133 20.22 0.44 14.56
C LYS A 133 20.39 1.19 15.88
N THR A 134 20.64 2.49 15.82
CA THR A 134 20.85 3.33 17.01
C THR A 134 19.53 3.53 17.78
N ARG A 135 18.45 3.75 17.06
CA ARG A 135 17.09 3.92 17.63
C ARG A 135 16.34 2.61 17.82
N ARG A 136 16.91 1.49 17.39
CA ARG A 136 16.27 0.18 17.36
C ARG A 136 14.97 0.18 16.57
N TRP A 137 14.96 0.85 15.44
CA TRP A 137 13.87 0.80 14.49
C TRP A 137 14.18 -0.21 13.39
N PHE A 138 13.34 -1.20 13.29
CA PHE A 138 13.37 -2.17 12.21
C PHE A 138 12.34 -1.75 11.19
N ARG A 139 12.82 -1.36 10.01
CA ARG A 139 11.99 -0.70 9.02
C ARG A 139 12.24 -1.26 7.63
N TYR A 140 11.17 -1.63 6.94
CA TYR A 140 11.17 -1.89 5.52
C TYR A 140 10.30 -0.86 4.81
N VAL A 141 10.73 -0.45 3.62
CA VAL A 141 9.92 0.33 2.68
C VAL A 141 9.72 -0.51 1.43
N LEU A 142 8.47 -0.88 1.17
CA LEU A 142 8.06 -1.65 0.02
C LEU A 142 7.39 -0.70 -0.97
N ASP A 143 7.90 -0.64 -2.19
CA ASP A 143 7.26 0.10 -3.26
C ASP A 143 6.32 -0.83 -4.04
N CYS A 144 5.11 -0.38 -4.25
CA CYS A 144 4.14 -1.05 -5.12
C CYS A 144 3.59 -0.08 -6.16
N GLU A 145 3.03 -0.63 -7.22
CA GLU A 145 2.48 0.11 -8.32
C GLU A 145 1.02 -0.26 -8.50
N ILE A 146 0.16 0.74 -8.56
CA ILE A 146 -1.27 0.58 -8.79
C ILE A 146 -1.63 1.20 -10.14
N THR A 147 -2.41 0.51 -10.94
CA THR A 147 -2.71 0.87 -12.32
C THR A 147 -4.20 1.08 -12.52
N SER A 148 -4.54 2.17 -13.18
CA SER A 148 -5.91 2.47 -13.63
C SER A 148 -5.95 2.75 -15.13
N TYR A 149 -7.08 2.48 -15.73
CA TYR A 149 -7.35 2.80 -17.14
C TYR A 149 -8.59 3.68 -17.21
N GLU A 150 -8.45 4.83 -17.87
CA GLU A 150 -9.54 5.74 -18.10
C GLU A 150 -9.78 5.92 -19.60
N ALA A 151 -11.04 5.88 -20.02
CA ALA A 151 -11.37 6.23 -21.39
C ALA A 151 -11.25 7.75 -21.58
N VAL A 152 -10.49 8.15 -22.59
CA VAL A 152 -10.42 9.54 -23.00
C VAL A 152 -11.56 9.76 -24.01
N VAL A 153 -12.50 10.55 -23.59
CA VAL A 153 -13.67 10.88 -24.40
C VAL A 153 -13.51 12.25 -25.03
#